data_9dac1122b778ddb2546efd5ae99fbb72
#
_entry.id   9dac1122b778ddb2546efd5ae99fbb72
#
_cell.length_a   1.000
_cell.length_b   1.000
_cell.length_c   1.000
_cell.angle_alpha   90.00
_cell.angle_beta   90.00
_cell.angle_gamma   90.00
#
_symmetry.space_group_name_H-M   'P 1'
#
loop_
_entity.id
_entity.type
_entity.pdbx_description
1 polymer ?
#
loop_
_entity_poly.entity_id
_entity_poly.type
_entity_poly.pdbx_seq_one_letter_code
_entity_poly.pdbx_strand_id
1 'polypeptide(L)'
;MAAAEPAWEAVIGLETHVQLGTDSKIFTAASTAFGDDPNTHIDPVVCGLPGTLPVLNQKVLEYAVKAAMALNLNIAEHSKFDRKQYFYPDLPKNYQISQYDEPIAEEG
;
A
#
# COMPACT_ATOMS: atom_id res chain seq x y z
N MET A 1 31.55 0.61 -41.47
CA MET A 1 31.10 -0.36 -40.49
C MET A 1 30.93 0.34 -39.14
N ALA A 2 29.73 0.32 -38.61
CA ALA A 2 29.48 0.94 -37.33
C ALA A 2 30.13 0.11 -36.20
N ALA A 3 30.87 0.73 -35.31
CA ALA A 3 31.27 0.10 -34.08
C ALA A 3 30.05 -0.17 -33.22
N ALA A 4 30.03 -1.34 -32.58
CA ALA A 4 29.00 -1.60 -31.57
C ALA A 4 29.19 -0.60 -30.42
N GLU A 5 28.30 0.34 -30.30
CA GLU A 5 28.30 1.24 -29.18
C GLU A 5 27.65 0.55 -27.96
N PRO A 6 28.16 0.81 -26.74
CA PRO A 6 27.47 0.34 -25.56
C PRO A 6 26.06 0.92 -25.57
N ALA A 7 25.07 0.07 -25.83
CA ALA A 7 23.68 0.50 -25.81
C ALA A 7 23.27 0.81 -24.37
N TRP A 8 22.90 2.04 -24.14
CA TRP A 8 22.24 2.42 -22.92
C TRP A 8 20.76 2.06 -23.04
N GLU A 9 20.26 1.28 -22.12
CA GLU A 9 18.85 0.96 -22.01
C GLU A 9 18.22 1.82 -20.92
N ALA A 10 17.18 2.55 -21.28
CA ALA A 10 16.42 3.29 -20.28
C ALA A 10 15.44 2.34 -19.58
N VAL A 11 15.56 2.20 -18.28
CA VAL A 11 14.62 1.46 -17.44
C VAL A 11 13.90 2.46 -16.56
N ILE A 12 12.59 2.58 -16.73
CA ILE A 12 11.77 3.57 -16.05
C ILE A 12 10.76 2.84 -15.17
N GLY A 13 10.78 3.15 -13.88
CA GLY A 13 9.79 2.70 -12.91
C GLY A 13 8.91 3.88 -12.50
N LEU A 14 7.61 3.63 -12.37
CA LEU A 14 6.66 4.60 -11.84
C LEU A 14 6.00 4.01 -10.61
N GLU A 15 5.92 4.81 -9.55
CA GLU A 15 5.14 4.48 -8.35
C GLU A 15 4.04 5.52 -8.19
N THR A 16 2.82 5.05 -8.06
CA THR A 16 1.66 5.92 -7.87
C THR A 16 0.97 5.59 -6.57
N HIS A 17 0.81 6.60 -5.73
CA HIS A 17 0.08 6.48 -4.46
C HIS A 17 -1.34 6.96 -4.64
N VAL A 18 -2.30 6.16 -4.21
CA VAL A 18 -3.72 6.47 -4.30
C VAL A 18 -4.34 6.37 -2.91
N GLN A 19 -5.05 7.41 -2.50
CA GLN A 19 -5.89 7.37 -1.31
C GLN A 19 -7.32 7.02 -1.73
N LEU A 20 -7.76 5.83 -1.35
CA LEU A 20 -9.10 5.37 -1.66
C LEU A 20 -10.14 6.08 -0.80
N GLY A 21 -11.33 6.31 -1.38
CA GLY A 21 -12.43 7.00 -0.70
C GLY A 21 -13.19 6.12 0.29
N THR A 22 -12.52 5.63 1.32
CA THR A 22 -13.11 4.84 2.39
C THR A 22 -13.26 5.67 3.67
N ASP A 23 -14.17 5.27 4.55
CA ASP A 23 -14.44 5.97 5.82
C ASP A 23 -13.42 5.64 6.90
N SER A 24 -12.76 4.51 6.79
CA SER A 24 -11.68 4.08 7.69
C SER A 24 -10.43 3.69 6.92
N LYS A 25 -9.31 3.69 7.62
CA LYS A 25 -7.99 3.38 7.07
C LYS A 25 -7.91 1.92 6.60
N ILE A 26 -6.88 1.60 5.82
CA ILE A 26 -6.72 0.28 5.21
C ILE A 26 -6.58 -0.87 6.22
N PHE A 27 -5.90 -0.65 7.33
CA PHE A 27 -5.59 -1.71 8.30
C PHE A 27 -6.14 -1.47 9.69
N THR A 28 -6.91 -0.42 9.88
CA THR A 28 -7.48 -0.07 11.19
C THR A 28 -8.86 0.55 11.03
N ALA A 29 -9.61 0.62 12.11
CA ALA A 29 -10.91 1.28 12.14
C ALA A 29 -10.80 2.82 12.30
N ALA A 30 -9.62 3.37 12.39
CA ALA A 30 -9.43 4.81 12.52
C ALA A 30 -9.97 5.56 11.29
N SER A 31 -10.55 6.73 11.53
CA SER A 31 -11.18 7.56 10.51
C SER A 31 -10.20 8.06 9.46
N THR A 32 -10.68 8.26 8.23
CA THR A 32 -9.98 8.92 7.15
C THR A 32 -10.51 10.35 6.91
N ALA A 33 -11.36 10.87 7.77
CA ALA A 33 -11.93 12.21 7.62
C ALA A 33 -10.81 13.26 7.51
N PHE A 34 -11.06 14.28 6.69
CA PHE A 34 -10.10 15.36 6.47
C PHE A 34 -10.43 16.58 7.35
N GLY A 35 -9.40 17.26 7.84
CA GLY A 35 -9.54 18.54 8.51
C GLY A 35 -9.72 18.50 10.02
N ASP A 36 -9.63 17.32 10.62
CA ASP A 36 -9.66 17.19 12.09
C ASP A 36 -8.30 17.55 12.71
N ASP A 37 -8.31 17.73 14.03
CA ASP A 37 -7.09 18.07 14.77
C ASP A 37 -6.00 17.00 14.59
N PRO A 38 -4.71 17.38 14.65
CA PRO A 38 -3.61 16.43 14.56
C PRO A 38 -3.71 15.30 15.61
N ASN A 39 -3.32 14.08 15.19
CA ASN A 39 -3.27 12.89 16.06
C ASN A 39 -4.61 12.46 16.69
N THR A 40 -5.73 12.78 16.02
CA THR A 40 -7.06 12.35 16.47
C THR A 40 -7.56 11.09 15.76
N HIS A 41 -7.07 10.81 14.55
CA HIS A 41 -7.40 9.61 13.77
C HIS A 41 -6.46 8.45 14.11
N ILE A 42 -6.48 8.03 15.35
CA ILE A 42 -5.62 6.98 15.88
C ILE A 42 -6.44 5.93 16.64
N ASP A 43 -5.86 4.75 16.72
CA ASP A 43 -6.33 3.64 17.54
C ASP A 43 -5.12 2.83 18.03
N PRO A 44 -5.29 1.77 18.84
CA PRO A 44 -4.17 0.98 19.31
C PRO A 44 -3.26 0.41 18.20
N VAL A 45 -3.82 0.08 17.04
CA VAL A 45 -3.04 -0.43 15.90
C VAL A 45 -2.16 0.67 15.31
N VAL A 46 -2.71 1.87 15.10
CA VAL A 46 -1.94 3.03 14.59
C VAL A 46 -0.82 3.40 15.55
N CYS A 47 -1.10 3.36 16.85
CA CYS A 47 -0.10 3.64 17.90
C CYS A 47 0.95 2.54 18.05
N GLY A 48 0.75 1.37 17.46
CA GLY A 48 1.68 0.25 17.57
C GLY A 48 1.74 -0.37 18.95
N LEU A 49 0.63 -0.38 19.69
CA LEU A 49 0.59 -0.94 21.02
C LEU A 49 0.82 -2.46 21.01
N PRO A 50 1.46 -3.02 22.06
CA PRO A 50 1.72 -4.45 22.14
C PRO A 50 0.43 -5.29 22.03
N GLY A 51 0.49 -6.38 21.24
CA GLY A 51 -0.63 -7.31 21.06
C GLY A 51 -1.67 -6.88 20.05
N THR A 52 -1.53 -5.72 19.41
CA THR A 52 -2.45 -5.28 18.36
C THR A 52 -2.02 -5.80 16.99
N LEU A 53 -3.01 -6.20 16.19
CA LEU A 53 -2.78 -6.68 14.83
C LEU A 53 -3.63 -5.87 13.84
N PRO A 54 -3.07 -5.54 12.67
CA PRO A 54 -3.83 -4.88 11.62
C PRO A 54 -4.87 -5.82 11.02
N VAL A 55 -6.02 -5.25 10.62
CA VAL A 55 -7.08 -5.96 9.92
C VAL A 55 -7.39 -5.23 8.63
N LEU A 56 -7.40 -5.94 7.51
CA LEU A 56 -7.66 -5.35 6.20
C LEU A 56 -9.11 -4.86 6.09
N ASN A 57 -9.27 -3.62 5.65
CA ASN A 57 -10.56 -3.04 5.33
C ASN A 57 -11.10 -3.67 4.03
N GLN A 58 -12.24 -4.34 4.13
CA GLN A 58 -12.87 -5.00 2.98
C GLN A 58 -13.19 -4.01 1.84
N LYS A 59 -13.59 -2.79 2.16
CA LYS A 59 -13.90 -1.77 1.16
C LYS A 59 -12.67 -1.34 0.37
N VAL A 60 -11.52 -1.29 1.03
CA VAL A 60 -10.24 -1.04 0.36
C VAL A 60 -9.93 -2.15 -0.64
N LEU A 61 -10.14 -3.40 -0.25
CA LEU A 61 -9.94 -4.54 -1.17
C LEU A 61 -10.87 -4.44 -2.38
N GLU A 62 -12.14 -4.15 -2.18
CA GLU A 62 -13.10 -3.95 -3.28
C GLU A 62 -12.63 -2.86 -4.25
N TYR A 63 -12.20 -1.71 -3.72
CA TYR A 63 -11.75 -0.59 -4.55
C TYR A 63 -10.42 -0.88 -5.25
N ALA A 64 -9.50 -1.58 -4.58
CA ALA A 64 -8.24 -2.01 -5.19
C ALA A 64 -8.48 -2.95 -6.37
N VAL A 65 -9.40 -3.92 -6.22
CA VAL A 65 -9.76 -4.83 -7.30
C VAL A 65 -10.44 -4.08 -8.46
N LYS A 66 -11.33 -3.14 -8.18
CA LYS A 66 -11.94 -2.30 -9.21
C LYS A 66 -10.91 -1.49 -9.98
N ALA A 67 -9.94 -0.89 -9.28
CA ALA A 67 -8.85 -0.16 -9.92
C ALA A 67 -7.99 -1.06 -10.79
N ALA A 68 -7.67 -2.26 -10.31
CA ALA A 68 -6.92 -3.25 -11.06
C ALA A 68 -7.65 -3.68 -12.34
N MET A 69 -8.95 -3.90 -12.26
CA MET A 69 -9.79 -4.21 -13.42
C MET A 69 -9.80 -3.05 -14.43
N ALA A 70 -9.91 -1.82 -13.97
CA ALA A 70 -9.89 -0.63 -14.83
C ALA A 70 -8.55 -0.45 -15.54
N LEU A 71 -7.46 -0.87 -14.94
CA LEU A 71 -6.12 -0.85 -15.52
C LEU A 71 -5.78 -2.12 -16.32
N ASN A 72 -6.73 -3.03 -16.44
CA ASN A 72 -6.57 -4.31 -17.15
C ASN A 72 -5.46 -5.19 -16.57
N LEU A 73 -5.35 -5.20 -15.25
CA LEU A 73 -4.40 -6.03 -14.51
C LEU A 73 -4.94 -7.45 -14.31
N ASN A 74 -4.03 -8.40 -14.18
CA ASN A 74 -4.36 -9.74 -13.72
C ASN A 74 -4.53 -9.73 -12.21
N ILE A 75 -5.71 -10.07 -11.73
CA ILE A 75 -6.00 -10.15 -10.30
C ILE A 75 -5.57 -11.50 -9.77
N ALA A 76 -4.74 -11.50 -8.73
CA ALA A 76 -4.24 -12.72 -8.12
C ALA A 76 -5.34 -13.46 -7.36
N GLU A 77 -5.40 -14.79 -7.52
CA GLU A 77 -6.27 -15.64 -6.70
C GLU A 77 -5.77 -15.76 -5.25
N HIS A 78 -4.47 -15.58 -5.07
CA HIS A 78 -3.79 -15.61 -3.78
C HIS A 78 -2.83 -14.45 -3.67
N SER A 79 -2.91 -13.74 -2.57
CA SER A 79 -2.00 -12.63 -2.26
C SER A 79 -1.65 -12.64 -0.77
N LYS A 80 -0.56 -11.98 -0.43
CA LYS A 80 -0.17 -11.81 0.98
C LYS A 80 0.35 -10.42 1.22
N PHE A 81 0.30 -10.00 2.48
CA PHE A 81 0.95 -8.80 2.95
C PHE A 81 2.28 -9.14 3.61
N ASP A 82 3.26 -8.29 3.37
CA ASP A 82 4.59 -8.38 3.94
C ASP A 82 4.82 -7.22 4.90
N ARG A 83 5.72 -7.41 5.83
CA ARG A 83 6.13 -6.38 6.77
C ARG A 83 7.45 -5.79 6.33
N LYS A 84 7.43 -4.49 5.99
CA LYS A 84 8.64 -3.73 5.68
C LYS A 84 9.06 -2.94 6.91
N GLN A 85 10.20 -3.26 7.48
CA GLN A 85 10.73 -2.52 8.62
C GLN A 85 11.13 -1.11 8.18
N TYR A 86 10.61 -0.12 8.89
CA TYR A 86 10.86 1.28 8.57
C TYR A 86 10.80 2.12 9.83
N PHE A 87 11.95 2.69 10.20
CA PHE A 87 12.09 3.49 11.41
C PHE A 87 12.02 4.97 11.05
N TYR A 88 10.96 5.62 11.48
CA TYR A 88 10.74 7.05 11.23
C TYR A 88 10.00 7.68 12.43
N PRO A 89 10.27 8.97 12.75
CA PRO A 89 9.67 9.61 13.93
C PRO A 89 8.15 9.58 13.96
N ASP A 90 7.49 9.65 12.79
CA ASP A 90 6.03 9.63 12.68
C ASP A 90 5.44 8.23 12.48
N LEU A 91 6.25 7.19 12.68
CA LEU A 91 5.81 5.81 12.52
C LEU A 91 6.08 5.02 13.80
N PRO A 92 5.24 5.15 14.83
CA PRO A 92 5.49 4.53 16.13
C PRO A 92 5.58 3.01 16.10
N LYS A 93 4.86 2.35 15.20
CA LYS A 93 4.91 0.90 15.04
C LYS A 93 6.17 0.38 14.36
N ASN A 94 7.01 1.25 13.77
CA ASN A 94 8.29 0.95 13.14
C ASN A 94 8.24 -0.04 11.98
N TYR A 95 7.09 -0.27 11.36
CA TYR A 95 6.96 -1.06 10.16
C TYR A 95 5.84 -0.53 9.27
N GLN A 96 5.94 -0.84 7.99
CA GLN A 96 4.91 -0.58 7.00
C GLN A 96 4.42 -1.91 6.43
N ILE A 97 3.11 -2.05 6.29
CA ILE A 97 2.52 -3.21 5.62
C ILE A 97 2.56 -2.96 4.12
N SER A 98 3.06 -3.93 3.40
CA SER A 98 3.33 -3.82 1.97
C SER A 98 3.07 -5.16 1.29
N GLN A 99 3.25 -5.23 -0.02
CA GLN A 99 3.26 -6.47 -0.78
C GLN A 99 4.50 -6.49 -1.66
N TYR A 100 5.17 -7.63 -1.75
CA TYR A 100 6.39 -7.76 -2.52
C TYR A 100 6.24 -8.77 -3.67
N ASP A 101 6.12 -10.06 -3.34
CA ASP A 101 6.11 -11.14 -4.34
C ASP A 101 4.72 -11.67 -4.67
N GLU A 102 3.72 -11.41 -3.84
CA GLU A 102 2.33 -11.83 -4.05
C GLU A 102 1.37 -10.66 -3.90
N PRO A 103 1.42 -9.68 -4.82
CA PRO A 103 0.52 -8.52 -4.78
C PRO A 103 -0.91 -8.89 -5.15
N ILE A 104 -1.84 -7.98 -4.91
CA ILE A 104 -3.25 -8.15 -5.27
C ILE A 104 -3.43 -8.29 -6.79
N ALA A 105 -2.64 -7.57 -7.56
CA ALA A 105 -2.71 -7.61 -9.02
C ALA A 105 -1.38 -7.27 -9.65
N GLU A 106 -1.17 -7.74 -10.88
CA GLU A 106 0.07 -7.54 -11.63
C GLU A 106 -0.18 -7.54 -13.13
N GLU A 107 0.84 -7.22 -13.92
CA GLU A 107 0.83 -7.30 -15.39
C GLU A 107 -0.22 -6.41 -16.08
N GLY A 108 -0.21 -5.12 -15.77
CA GLY A 108 -1.08 -4.15 -16.44
C GLY A 108 -0.45 -3.42 -17.62
#